data_d80da1d61ea0d4b514365a0da85b4a64
#
_entry.id   d80da1d61ea0d4b514365a0da85b4a64
#
_cell.length_a   1.000
_cell.length_b   1.000
_cell.length_c   1.000
_cell.angle_alpha   90.00
_cell.angle_beta   90.00
_cell.angle_gamma   90.00
#
_symmetry.space_group_name_H-M   'P 1'
#
loop_
_entity.id
_entity.type
_entity.pdbx_description
1 polymer ?
#
loop_
_entity_poly.entity_id
_entity_poly.type
_entity_poly.pdbx_seq_one_letter_code
_entity_poly.pdbx_strand_id
1 'polypeptide(L)'
;MLRRDIDLYKDIKFQYCFLDEAQHIKNPNTLNAKTAKQINSGMNFALTGTPIENSITELWSIFDFVMPGYLLSHSKFLKKFETPITKYSDQNALNELGRHIRPFILRRLKKDVLKDLPEKIETKIVCEMTEEQKKIYLAYLKKAKAEVAIELQTHGFEKSQIKILSLLTRLRQICCHPSLFIENYNGESGKIQVLEEIMTDAFDSGHRILLFSQFTSMLEIIKQFLERKGIEYFYLDGTTKSEDRVEMVKSFNQGTGKLFLISLKAGGTGLNLTGADMVIHFDPWWNPAVEDQASDRAHRIGQKNVVQVMKLITQGTIEDKIFELQQKKKEMIDSVIQPGETLLSKMSESEILELFEL
;
A
#
# COMPACT_ATOMS: atom_id res chain seq x y z
N MET A 1 0.10 -7.74 20.33
CA MET A 1 -0.62 -8.26 21.52
C MET A 1 -0.62 -9.77 21.49
N LEU A 2 -1.36 -10.48 20.65
CA LEU A 2 -1.46 -11.95 20.65
C LEU A 2 -0.12 -12.69 20.81
N ARG A 3 0.94 -12.26 20.09
CA ARG A 3 2.27 -12.89 20.16
C ARG A 3 2.92 -12.83 21.54
N ARG A 4 2.62 -11.79 22.37
CA ARG A 4 3.16 -11.68 23.74
C ARG A 4 2.34 -12.50 24.71
N ASP A 5 1.06 -12.67 24.43
CA ASP A 5 0.06 -13.19 25.34
C ASP A 5 -0.38 -14.61 24.94
N ILE A 6 0.34 -15.28 24.01
CA ILE A 6 -0.07 -16.57 23.47
C ILE A 6 -0.16 -17.65 24.54
N ASP A 7 0.68 -17.59 25.55
CA ASP A 7 0.69 -18.55 26.65
C ASP A 7 -0.62 -18.51 27.47
N LEU A 8 -1.35 -17.38 27.43
CA LEU A 8 -2.67 -17.25 28.07
C LEU A 8 -3.79 -17.93 27.25
N TYR A 9 -3.58 -18.10 25.92
CA TYR A 9 -4.64 -18.52 25.00
C TYR A 9 -4.45 -19.92 24.42
N LYS A 10 -3.20 -20.41 24.31
CA LYS A 10 -2.87 -21.67 23.63
C LYS A 10 -3.59 -22.90 24.21
N ASP A 11 -3.86 -22.91 25.53
CA ASP A 11 -4.48 -24.01 26.24
C ASP A 11 -6.01 -23.89 26.31
N ILE A 12 -6.56 -22.74 25.86
CA ILE A 12 -8.00 -22.50 25.84
C ILE A 12 -8.58 -23.02 24.52
N LYS A 13 -9.63 -23.84 24.60
CA LYS A 13 -10.36 -24.31 23.43
C LYS A 13 -11.48 -23.32 23.11
N PHE A 14 -11.34 -22.60 22.00
CA PHE A 14 -12.36 -21.70 21.47
C PHE A 14 -13.29 -22.46 20.52
N GLN A 15 -14.54 -22.06 20.44
CA GLN A 15 -15.47 -22.60 19.45
C GLN A 15 -15.19 -22.05 18.05
N TYR A 16 -14.92 -20.74 17.97
CA TYR A 16 -14.63 -20.02 16.74
C TYR A 16 -13.41 -19.10 16.91
N CYS A 17 -12.60 -18.99 15.88
CA CYS A 17 -11.53 -18.01 15.80
C CYS A 17 -11.70 -17.19 14.50
N PHE A 18 -11.84 -15.87 14.62
CA PHE A 18 -11.92 -14.95 13.51
C PHE A 18 -10.63 -14.14 13.45
N LEU A 19 -9.91 -14.22 12.33
CA LEU A 19 -8.72 -13.44 12.08
C LEU A 19 -9.07 -12.30 11.15
N ASP A 20 -9.15 -11.09 11.69
CA ASP A 20 -9.33 -9.88 10.90
C ASP A 20 -7.99 -9.43 10.29
N GLU A 21 -8.03 -8.82 9.11
CA GLU A 21 -6.85 -8.42 8.33
C GLU A 21 -5.86 -9.59 8.16
N ALA A 22 -6.38 -10.74 7.69
CA ALA A 22 -5.63 -12.01 7.62
C ALA A 22 -4.36 -11.94 6.77
N GLN A 23 -4.15 -10.90 5.95
CA GLN A 23 -2.88 -10.67 5.27
C GLN A 23 -1.70 -10.48 6.23
N HIS A 24 -1.93 -10.22 7.51
CA HIS A 24 -0.86 -10.19 8.51
C HIS A 24 -0.20 -11.56 8.77
N ILE A 25 -0.85 -12.65 8.37
CA ILE A 25 -0.29 -14.02 8.43
C ILE A 25 0.06 -14.59 7.05
N LYS A 26 0.09 -13.78 6.01
CA LYS A 26 0.38 -14.18 4.62
C LYS A 26 1.73 -14.89 4.44
N ASN A 27 2.73 -14.51 5.22
CA ASN A 27 4.02 -15.20 5.23
C ASN A 27 4.04 -16.26 6.35
N PRO A 28 4.05 -17.56 6.00
CA PRO A 28 3.96 -18.67 6.96
C PRO A 28 5.15 -18.75 7.92
N ASN A 29 6.29 -18.15 7.56
CA ASN A 29 7.51 -18.20 8.36
C ASN A 29 7.54 -17.16 9.48
N THR A 30 6.65 -16.15 9.45
CA THR A 30 6.61 -15.09 10.45
C THR A 30 6.13 -15.60 11.81
N LEU A 31 6.61 -14.94 12.88
CA LEU A 31 6.12 -15.23 14.23
C LEU A 31 4.61 -15.00 14.36
N ASN A 32 4.06 -13.99 13.67
CA ASN A 32 2.61 -13.73 13.69
C ASN A 32 1.82 -14.90 13.12
N ALA A 33 2.23 -15.45 11.98
CA ALA A 33 1.58 -16.61 11.37
C ALA A 33 1.67 -17.86 12.27
N LYS A 34 2.87 -18.11 12.81
CA LYS A 34 3.09 -19.25 13.72
C LYS A 34 2.26 -19.12 15.00
N THR A 35 2.17 -17.92 15.57
CA THR A 35 1.39 -17.67 16.79
C THR A 35 -0.10 -17.80 16.54
N ALA A 36 -0.63 -17.24 15.45
CA ALA A 36 -2.04 -17.36 15.13
C ALA A 36 -2.49 -18.83 14.96
N LYS A 37 -1.62 -19.67 14.38
CA LYS A 37 -1.87 -21.10 14.19
C LYS A 37 -1.79 -21.94 15.49
N GLN A 38 -1.32 -21.35 16.61
CA GLN A 38 -1.32 -22.03 17.91
C GLN A 38 -2.64 -21.92 18.67
N ILE A 39 -3.55 -21.06 18.21
CA ILE A 39 -4.88 -20.91 18.82
C ILE A 39 -5.69 -22.19 18.56
N ASN A 40 -6.12 -22.83 19.64
CA ASN A 40 -6.95 -24.04 19.57
C ASN A 40 -8.42 -23.63 19.40
N SER A 41 -8.99 -23.88 18.22
CA SER A 41 -10.37 -23.53 17.92
C SER A 41 -11.06 -24.61 17.07
N GLY A 42 -12.38 -24.74 17.24
CA GLY A 42 -13.20 -25.67 16.49
C GLY A 42 -13.36 -25.29 15.02
N MET A 43 -13.46 -23.97 14.74
CA MET A 43 -13.55 -23.43 13.38
C MET A 43 -12.77 -22.12 13.29
N ASN A 44 -12.06 -21.95 12.19
CA ASN A 44 -11.28 -20.73 11.89
C ASN A 44 -11.87 -19.99 10.69
N PHE A 45 -11.91 -18.67 10.80
CA PHE A 45 -12.33 -17.77 9.73
C PHE A 45 -11.27 -16.68 9.51
N ALA A 46 -11.03 -16.33 8.26
CA ALA A 46 -10.11 -15.26 7.89
C ALA A 46 -10.86 -14.18 7.12
N LEU A 47 -10.77 -12.95 7.60
CA LEU A 47 -11.33 -11.77 6.96
C LEU A 47 -10.18 -10.96 6.36
N THR A 48 -10.28 -10.62 5.08
CA THR A 48 -9.26 -9.80 4.40
C THR A 48 -9.87 -9.10 3.19
N GLY A 49 -9.45 -7.87 2.95
CA GLY A 49 -9.76 -7.16 1.71
C GLY A 49 -8.89 -7.65 0.53
N THR A 50 -7.72 -8.22 0.83
CA THR A 50 -6.71 -8.66 -0.14
C THR A 50 -6.16 -10.02 0.23
N PRO A 51 -6.85 -11.14 -0.10
CA PRO A 51 -6.42 -12.48 0.27
C PRO A 51 -5.09 -12.88 -0.36
N ILE A 52 -4.74 -12.22 -1.47
CA ILE A 52 -3.50 -12.42 -2.20
C ILE A 52 -3.00 -11.05 -2.63
N GLU A 53 -1.88 -10.61 -2.07
CA GLU A 53 -1.23 -9.37 -2.45
C GLU A 53 -0.04 -9.63 -3.38
N ASN A 54 0.72 -10.69 -3.11
CA ASN A 54 2.06 -10.86 -3.66
C ASN A 54 2.35 -12.26 -4.21
N SER A 55 1.77 -13.32 -3.65
CA SER A 55 2.04 -14.69 -4.09
C SER A 55 0.91 -15.65 -3.74
N ILE A 56 0.85 -16.74 -4.48
CA ILE A 56 -0.07 -17.84 -4.20
C ILE A 56 0.24 -18.49 -2.84
N THR A 57 1.49 -18.44 -2.39
CA THR A 57 1.90 -18.87 -1.04
C THR A 57 1.18 -18.09 0.07
N GLU A 58 0.82 -16.82 -0.16
CA GLU A 58 0.04 -16.04 0.82
C GLU A 58 -1.34 -16.66 1.05
N LEU A 59 -2.00 -17.06 -0.03
CA LEU A 59 -3.26 -17.81 0.03
C LEU A 59 -3.09 -19.12 0.78
N TRP A 60 -2.02 -19.88 0.48
CA TRP A 60 -1.72 -21.12 1.20
C TRP A 60 -1.59 -20.87 2.71
N SER A 61 -0.91 -19.81 3.12
CA SER A 61 -0.72 -19.52 4.56
C SER A 61 -2.03 -19.19 5.27
N ILE A 62 -2.95 -18.50 4.60
CA ILE A 62 -4.28 -18.20 5.13
C ILE A 62 -5.11 -19.48 5.22
N PHE A 63 -5.10 -20.32 4.16
CA PHE A 63 -5.82 -21.59 4.16
C PHE A 63 -5.25 -22.58 5.17
N ASP A 64 -3.95 -22.59 5.43
CA ASP A 64 -3.33 -23.42 6.45
C ASP A 64 -3.73 -23.00 7.89
N PHE A 65 -4.14 -21.73 8.07
CA PHE A 65 -4.79 -21.28 9.30
C PHE A 65 -6.27 -21.69 9.34
N VAL A 66 -7.03 -21.49 8.26
CA VAL A 66 -8.48 -21.78 8.22
C VAL A 66 -8.75 -23.28 8.25
N MET A 67 -8.02 -24.05 7.44
CA MET A 67 -8.15 -25.51 7.28
C MET A 67 -6.77 -26.16 7.14
N PRO A 68 -6.09 -26.46 8.24
CA PRO A 68 -4.74 -27.05 8.20
C PRO A 68 -4.68 -28.31 7.34
N GLY A 69 -3.71 -28.36 6.43
CA GLY A 69 -3.48 -29.49 5.54
C GLY A 69 -4.38 -29.58 4.29
N TYR A 70 -5.44 -28.78 4.18
CA TYR A 70 -6.36 -28.82 3.03
C TYR A 70 -5.66 -28.54 1.69
N LEU A 71 -4.80 -27.55 1.63
CA LEU A 71 -4.00 -27.25 0.44
C LEU A 71 -2.62 -27.95 0.44
N LEU A 72 -2.54 -29.13 1.05
CA LEU A 72 -1.31 -29.91 1.17
C LEU A 72 -0.25 -29.26 2.09
N SER A 73 0.90 -29.92 2.24
CA SER A 73 2.06 -29.31 2.89
C SER A 73 2.64 -28.19 1.99
N HIS A 74 3.28 -27.18 2.59
CA HIS A 74 3.86 -26.05 1.87
C HIS A 74 4.76 -26.48 0.69
N SER A 75 5.65 -27.46 0.92
CA SER A 75 6.55 -27.96 -0.14
C SER A 75 5.81 -28.63 -1.30
N LYS A 76 4.72 -29.37 -1.01
CA LYS A 76 3.88 -29.98 -2.05
C LYS A 76 3.04 -28.93 -2.78
N PHE A 77 2.55 -27.91 -2.09
CA PHE A 77 1.81 -26.81 -2.67
C PHE A 77 2.68 -25.99 -3.64
N LEU A 78 3.91 -25.68 -3.26
CA LEU A 78 4.88 -25.00 -4.14
C LEU A 78 5.11 -25.77 -5.44
N LYS A 79 5.30 -27.09 -5.35
CA LYS A 79 5.56 -27.93 -6.54
C LYS A 79 4.31 -28.10 -7.42
N LYS A 80 3.13 -28.24 -6.82
CA LYS A 80 1.89 -28.56 -7.53
C LYS A 80 1.22 -27.33 -8.12
N PHE A 81 1.24 -26.20 -7.43
CA PHE A 81 0.50 -25.00 -7.82
C PHE A 81 1.40 -23.80 -8.07
N GLU A 82 2.21 -23.38 -7.10
CA GLU A 82 2.93 -22.10 -7.23
C GLU A 82 3.94 -22.13 -8.39
N THR A 83 4.83 -23.10 -8.44
CA THR A 83 5.85 -23.18 -9.51
C THR A 83 5.23 -23.33 -10.91
N PRO A 84 4.24 -24.22 -11.15
CA PRO A 84 3.58 -24.30 -12.46
C PRO A 84 2.87 -23.01 -12.86
N ILE A 85 2.13 -22.39 -11.94
CA ILE A 85 1.37 -21.16 -12.23
C ILE A 85 2.32 -19.98 -12.46
N THR A 86 3.31 -19.78 -11.59
CA THR A 86 4.16 -18.58 -11.64
C THR A 86 5.26 -18.64 -12.68
N LYS A 87 5.91 -19.82 -12.86
CA LYS A 87 7.02 -19.97 -13.82
C LYS A 87 6.57 -20.40 -15.20
N TYR A 88 5.50 -21.16 -15.31
CA TYR A 88 5.07 -21.78 -16.57
C TYR A 88 3.70 -21.28 -17.04
N SER A 89 3.06 -20.36 -16.30
CA SER A 89 1.72 -19.84 -16.60
C SER A 89 0.70 -20.95 -16.84
N ASP A 90 0.79 -22.06 -16.07
CA ASP A 90 -0.04 -23.23 -16.22
C ASP A 90 -1.49 -22.97 -15.81
N GLN A 91 -2.34 -22.78 -16.81
CA GLN A 91 -3.76 -22.49 -16.64
C GLN A 91 -4.54 -23.66 -16.01
N ASN A 92 -4.08 -24.92 -16.22
CA ASN A 92 -4.75 -26.07 -15.62
C ASN A 92 -4.51 -26.12 -14.12
N ALA A 93 -3.28 -25.87 -13.67
CA ALA A 93 -2.94 -25.78 -12.25
C ALA A 93 -3.69 -24.62 -11.58
N LEU A 94 -3.83 -23.47 -12.26
CA LEU A 94 -4.62 -22.34 -11.76
C LEU A 94 -6.11 -22.70 -11.63
N ASN A 95 -6.70 -23.33 -12.63
CA ASN A 95 -8.09 -23.74 -12.63
C ASN A 95 -8.36 -24.83 -11.56
N GLU A 96 -7.41 -25.74 -11.35
CA GLU A 96 -7.50 -26.75 -10.31
C GLU A 96 -7.48 -26.10 -8.92
N LEU A 97 -6.53 -25.18 -8.66
CA LEU A 97 -6.46 -24.44 -7.41
C LEU A 97 -7.77 -23.65 -7.17
N GLY A 98 -8.25 -22.94 -8.19
CA GLY A 98 -9.51 -22.20 -8.13
C GLY A 98 -10.70 -23.06 -7.72
N ARG A 99 -10.82 -24.27 -8.29
CA ARG A 99 -11.88 -25.23 -7.89
C ARG A 99 -11.79 -25.67 -6.43
N HIS A 100 -10.58 -25.85 -5.91
CA HIS A 100 -10.36 -26.21 -4.51
C HIS A 100 -10.78 -25.10 -3.54
N ILE A 101 -10.42 -23.85 -3.83
CA ILE A 101 -10.61 -22.74 -2.88
C ILE A 101 -11.99 -22.10 -2.98
N ARG A 102 -12.62 -22.09 -4.16
CA ARG A 102 -13.89 -21.42 -4.43
C ARG A 102 -15.03 -21.72 -3.43
N PRO A 103 -15.24 -22.96 -2.94
CA PRO A 103 -16.30 -23.26 -1.98
C PRO A 103 -16.12 -22.57 -0.62
N PHE A 104 -14.90 -22.13 -0.29
CA PHE A 104 -14.52 -21.61 1.02
C PHE A 104 -14.26 -20.09 1.00
N ILE A 105 -14.41 -19.45 -0.17
CA ILE A 105 -14.19 -18.01 -0.34
C ILE A 105 -15.52 -17.32 -0.63
N LEU A 106 -15.86 -16.33 0.20
CA LEU A 106 -16.94 -15.41 -0.06
C LEU A 106 -16.38 -14.02 -0.36
N ARG A 107 -16.43 -13.59 -1.61
CA ARG A 107 -16.02 -12.24 -2.04
C ARG A 107 -17.24 -11.39 -2.34
N ARG A 108 -17.26 -10.17 -1.76
CA ARG A 108 -18.27 -9.15 -2.06
C ARG A 108 -17.57 -7.86 -2.43
N LEU A 109 -17.91 -7.27 -3.58
CA LEU A 109 -17.39 -5.98 -3.98
C LEU A 109 -18.25 -4.86 -3.38
N LYS A 110 -17.63 -3.78 -2.95
CA LYS A 110 -18.33 -2.60 -2.40
C LYS A 110 -19.44 -2.12 -3.32
N LYS A 111 -19.14 -1.98 -4.62
CA LYS A 111 -20.11 -1.52 -5.65
C LYS A 111 -21.35 -2.39 -5.78
N ASP A 112 -21.27 -3.67 -5.41
CA ASP A 112 -22.39 -4.60 -5.54
C ASP A 112 -23.31 -4.56 -4.31
N VAL A 113 -22.75 -4.20 -3.16
CA VAL A 113 -23.43 -4.30 -1.85
C VAL A 113 -23.86 -2.94 -1.31
N LEU A 114 -23.06 -1.89 -1.51
CA LEU A 114 -23.27 -0.56 -0.95
C LEU A 114 -23.73 0.40 -2.05
N LYS A 115 -24.97 0.21 -2.52
CA LYS A 115 -25.57 1.03 -3.60
C LYS A 115 -25.81 2.50 -3.20
N ASP A 116 -25.96 2.75 -1.89
CA ASP A 116 -26.19 4.10 -1.36
C ASP A 116 -24.90 4.86 -1.05
N LEU A 117 -23.73 4.20 -1.23
CA LEU A 117 -22.44 4.85 -1.02
C LEU A 117 -22.15 5.77 -2.23
N PRO A 118 -21.84 7.07 -2.01
CA PRO A 118 -21.46 7.97 -3.07
C PRO A 118 -20.27 7.46 -3.89
N GLU A 119 -20.10 7.98 -5.08
CA GLU A 119 -19.02 7.59 -5.98
C GLU A 119 -17.64 7.92 -5.41
N LYS A 120 -16.64 7.11 -5.77
CA LYS A 120 -15.22 7.38 -5.56
C LYS A 120 -14.58 7.64 -6.93
N ILE A 121 -14.06 8.86 -7.12
CA ILE A 121 -13.43 9.30 -8.36
C ILE A 121 -11.92 9.36 -8.13
N GLU A 122 -11.14 8.57 -8.90
CA GLU A 122 -9.67 8.58 -8.83
C GLU A 122 -9.10 9.38 -10.00
N THR A 123 -8.21 10.33 -9.69
CA THR A 123 -7.56 11.21 -10.69
C THR A 123 -6.05 11.22 -10.50
N LYS A 124 -5.31 11.02 -11.59
CA LYS A 124 -3.87 11.28 -11.65
C LYS A 124 -3.64 12.78 -11.81
N ILE A 125 -2.93 13.38 -10.88
CA ILE A 125 -2.48 14.78 -10.97
C ILE A 125 -1.00 14.75 -11.38
N VAL A 126 -0.74 15.33 -12.54
CA VAL A 126 0.61 15.42 -13.10
C VAL A 126 1.35 16.58 -12.44
N CYS A 127 2.51 16.30 -11.86
CA CYS A 127 3.38 17.30 -11.25
C CYS A 127 4.66 17.42 -12.07
N GLU A 128 5.10 18.65 -12.32
CA GLU A 128 6.39 18.94 -12.94
C GLU A 128 7.45 19.19 -11.86
N MET A 129 8.67 18.76 -12.10
CA MET A 129 9.81 19.09 -11.23
C MET A 129 10.25 20.54 -11.47
N THR A 130 10.70 21.22 -10.41
CA THR A 130 11.45 22.47 -10.61
C THR A 130 12.73 22.19 -11.39
N GLU A 131 13.28 23.20 -12.07
CA GLU A 131 14.51 23.04 -12.87
C GLU A 131 15.70 22.51 -12.04
N GLU A 132 15.80 22.95 -10.80
CA GLU A 132 16.82 22.45 -9.88
C GLU A 132 16.59 21.01 -9.47
N GLN A 133 15.35 20.68 -9.10
CA GLN A 133 14.94 19.30 -8.76
C GLN A 133 15.18 18.35 -9.93
N LYS A 134 14.90 18.77 -11.17
CA LYS A 134 15.11 18.00 -12.39
C LYS A 134 16.60 17.71 -12.64
N LYS A 135 17.46 18.69 -12.46
CA LYS A 135 18.93 18.50 -12.58
C LYS A 135 19.43 17.47 -11.58
N ILE A 136 18.97 17.55 -10.32
CA ILE A 136 19.33 16.61 -9.25
C ILE A 136 18.82 15.20 -9.60
N TYR A 137 17.56 15.08 -10.03
CA TYR A 137 16.96 13.81 -10.40
C TYR A 137 17.73 13.13 -11.54
N LEU A 138 18.01 13.85 -12.62
CA LEU A 138 18.73 13.30 -13.79
C LEU A 138 20.17 12.88 -13.43
N ALA A 139 20.88 13.68 -12.63
CA ALA A 139 22.21 13.34 -12.18
C ALA A 139 22.21 12.06 -11.34
N TYR A 140 21.25 11.94 -10.41
CA TYR A 140 21.13 10.75 -9.59
C TYR A 140 20.67 9.52 -10.39
N LEU A 141 19.75 9.68 -11.34
CA LEU A 141 19.30 8.61 -12.23
C LEU A 141 20.46 8.04 -13.04
N LYS A 142 21.31 8.91 -13.61
CA LYS A 142 22.51 8.46 -14.35
C LYS A 142 23.46 7.65 -13.48
N LYS A 143 23.67 8.11 -12.24
CA LYS A 143 24.49 7.38 -11.25
C LYS A 143 23.85 6.04 -10.90
N ALA A 144 22.54 6.02 -10.61
CA ALA A 144 21.81 4.83 -10.23
C ALA A 144 21.82 3.77 -11.37
N LYS A 145 21.64 4.18 -12.63
CA LYS A 145 21.78 3.29 -13.80
C LYS A 145 23.14 2.58 -13.83
N ALA A 146 24.22 3.34 -13.67
CA ALA A 146 25.57 2.78 -13.67
C ALA A 146 25.80 1.81 -12.48
N GLU A 147 25.32 2.18 -11.28
CA GLU A 147 25.41 1.31 -10.10
C GLU A 147 24.62 0.00 -10.29
N VAL A 148 23.40 0.07 -10.81
CA VAL A 148 22.59 -1.14 -11.09
C VAL A 148 23.28 -2.05 -12.08
N ALA A 149 23.82 -1.51 -13.18
CA ALA A 149 24.53 -2.32 -14.18
C ALA A 149 25.73 -3.06 -13.59
N ILE A 150 26.55 -2.38 -12.80
CA ILE A 150 27.71 -2.97 -12.11
C ILE A 150 27.25 -4.05 -11.11
N GLU A 151 26.24 -3.75 -10.32
CA GLU A 151 25.73 -4.64 -9.28
C GLU A 151 25.19 -5.95 -9.87
N LEU A 152 24.40 -5.85 -10.96
CA LEU A 152 23.86 -7.01 -11.66
C LEU A 152 24.96 -7.89 -12.28
N GLN A 153 25.97 -7.26 -12.88
CA GLN A 153 27.12 -8.00 -13.45
C GLN A 153 27.95 -8.70 -12.37
N THR A 154 28.10 -8.09 -11.18
CA THR A 154 29.00 -8.60 -10.13
C THR A 154 28.32 -9.65 -9.26
N HIS A 155 27.07 -9.45 -8.88
CA HIS A 155 26.39 -10.26 -7.85
C HIS A 155 25.18 -11.03 -8.38
N GLY A 156 24.73 -10.73 -9.61
CA GLY A 156 23.49 -11.25 -10.17
C GLY A 156 22.24 -10.65 -9.53
N PHE A 157 21.09 -10.91 -10.13
CA PHE A 157 19.82 -10.26 -9.79
C PHE A 157 19.36 -10.51 -8.35
N GLU A 158 19.38 -11.77 -7.88
CA GLU A 158 18.83 -12.12 -6.55
C GLU A 158 19.55 -11.41 -5.40
N LYS A 159 20.87 -11.23 -5.50
CA LYS A 159 21.66 -10.56 -4.46
C LYS A 159 21.60 -9.03 -4.55
N SER A 160 21.29 -8.51 -5.73
CA SER A 160 21.26 -7.06 -6.00
C SER A 160 19.93 -6.38 -5.62
N GLN A 161 18.87 -7.13 -5.38
CA GLN A 161 17.52 -6.59 -5.14
C GLN A 161 17.45 -5.49 -4.06
N ILE A 162 18.12 -5.69 -2.92
CA ILE A 162 18.11 -4.71 -1.81
C ILE A 162 18.77 -3.39 -2.24
N LYS A 163 19.88 -3.47 -2.97
CA LYS A 163 20.59 -2.30 -3.47
C LYS A 163 19.75 -1.53 -4.49
N ILE A 164 19.17 -2.25 -5.45
CA ILE A 164 18.27 -1.69 -6.46
C ILE A 164 17.07 -0.98 -5.79
N LEU A 165 16.45 -1.63 -4.81
CA LEU A 165 15.32 -1.06 -4.06
C LEU A 165 15.71 0.23 -3.33
N SER A 166 16.93 0.29 -2.79
CA SER A 166 17.47 1.49 -2.16
C SER A 166 17.63 2.63 -3.17
N LEU A 167 18.15 2.37 -4.36
CA LEU A 167 18.31 3.36 -5.43
C LEU A 167 16.95 3.89 -5.92
N LEU A 168 15.99 3.00 -6.15
CA LEU A 168 14.61 3.38 -6.51
C LEU A 168 13.95 4.23 -5.42
N THR A 169 14.18 3.89 -4.14
CA THR A 169 13.65 4.67 -3.02
C THR A 169 14.20 6.09 -3.02
N ARG A 170 15.51 6.26 -3.31
CA ARG A 170 16.13 7.59 -3.41
C ARG A 170 15.58 8.42 -4.57
N LEU A 171 15.40 7.82 -5.75
CA LEU A 171 14.75 8.50 -6.87
C LEU A 171 13.35 8.99 -6.52
N ARG A 172 12.55 8.17 -5.83
CA ARG A 172 11.22 8.56 -5.35
C ARG A 172 11.26 9.67 -4.30
N GLN A 173 12.24 9.65 -3.41
CA GLN A 173 12.46 10.74 -2.45
C GLN A 173 12.76 12.06 -3.16
N ILE A 174 13.59 12.04 -4.21
CA ILE A 174 13.90 13.24 -5.01
C ILE A 174 12.62 13.75 -5.72
N CYS A 175 11.75 12.86 -6.22
CA CYS A 175 10.46 13.24 -6.80
C CYS A 175 9.55 13.96 -5.78
N CYS A 176 9.55 13.52 -4.52
CA CYS A 176 8.80 14.17 -3.46
C CYS A 176 9.40 15.53 -3.08
N HIS A 177 10.63 15.51 -2.61
CA HIS A 177 11.41 16.72 -2.25
C HIS A 177 12.90 16.36 -2.13
N PRO A 178 13.81 17.07 -2.79
CA PRO A 178 15.23 16.74 -2.77
C PRO A 178 15.86 16.75 -1.35
N SER A 179 15.36 17.56 -0.42
CA SER A 179 15.86 17.59 0.95
C SER A 179 15.66 16.26 1.72
N LEU A 180 14.84 15.33 1.22
CA LEU A 180 14.73 14.00 1.80
C LEU A 180 16.01 13.16 1.61
N PHE A 181 16.88 13.59 0.72
CA PHE A 181 18.09 12.89 0.35
C PHE A 181 19.33 13.78 0.37
N ILE A 182 19.19 15.07 0.05
CA ILE A 182 20.29 16.03 -0.04
C ILE A 182 20.25 16.93 1.19
N GLU A 183 21.32 16.88 1.99
CA GLU A 183 21.50 17.79 3.11
C GLU A 183 21.59 19.25 2.63
N ASN A 184 20.97 20.17 3.38
CA ASN A 184 20.99 21.60 3.11
C ASN A 184 20.36 22.02 1.74
N TYR A 185 19.46 21.21 1.18
CA TYR A 185 18.68 21.64 0.03
C TYR A 185 17.64 22.68 0.47
N ASN A 186 17.74 23.88 -0.09
CA ASN A 186 16.85 25.01 0.21
C ASN A 186 15.93 25.38 -0.96
N GLY A 187 15.94 24.56 -2.04
CA GLY A 187 15.06 24.75 -3.18
C GLY A 187 13.64 24.28 -2.93
N GLU A 188 12.78 24.56 -3.88
CA GLU A 188 11.37 24.15 -3.85
C GLU A 188 11.16 22.77 -4.48
N SER A 189 9.95 22.22 -4.30
CA SER A 189 9.50 20.99 -4.93
C SER A 189 8.23 21.25 -5.73
N GLY A 190 8.20 20.79 -6.98
CA GLY A 190 7.01 20.93 -7.82
C GLY A 190 5.76 20.31 -7.22
N LYS A 191 5.90 19.18 -6.49
CA LYS A 191 4.75 18.59 -5.78
C LYS A 191 4.21 19.46 -4.65
N ILE A 192 5.06 20.20 -3.95
CA ILE A 192 4.59 21.12 -2.88
C ILE A 192 3.83 22.27 -3.51
N GLN A 193 4.27 22.81 -4.67
CA GLN A 193 3.55 23.86 -5.39
C GLN A 193 2.16 23.38 -5.82
N VAL A 194 2.06 22.22 -6.46
CA VAL A 194 0.78 21.62 -6.85
C VAL A 194 -0.10 21.31 -5.64
N LEU A 195 0.48 20.83 -4.53
CA LEU A 195 -0.27 20.59 -3.29
C LEU A 195 -0.86 21.89 -2.74
N GLU A 196 -0.13 23.01 -2.77
CA GLU A 196 -0.62 24.31 -2.33
C GLU A 196 -1.83 24.77 -3.15
N GLU A 197 -1.76 24.64 -4.48
CA GLU A 197 -2.87 24.96 -5.38
C GLU A 197 -4.11 24.12 -5.05
N ILE A 198 -3.95 22.81 -4.96
CA ILE A 198 -5.06 21.89 -4.64
C ILE A 198 -5.68 22.21 -3.29
N MET A 199 -4.86 22.48 -2.27
CA MET A 199 -5.38 22.77 -0.93
C MET A 199 -6.14 24.09 -0.90
N THR A 200 -5.65 25.11 -1.60
CA THR A 200 -6.31 26.42 -1.69
C THR A 200 -7.71 26.25 -2.30
N ASP A 201 -7.80 25.63 -3.47
CA ASP A 201 -9.07 25.39 -4.16
C ASP A 201 -10.04 24.53 -3.32
N ALA A 202 -9.51 23.50 -2.68
CA ALA A 202 -10.30 22.60 -1.85
C ALA A 202 -10.87 23.31 -0.60
N PHE A 203 -10.06 24.12 0.06
CA PHE A 203 -10.51 24.84 1.26
C PHE A 203 -11.51 25.94 0.96
N ASP A 204 -11.36 26.63 -0.18
CA ASP A 204 -12.30 27.63 -0.67
C ASP A 204 -13.65 26.99 -1.06
N SER A 205 -13.60 25.76 -1.57
CA SER A 205 -14.79 24.97 -1.91
C SER A 205 -15.39 24.22 -0.72
N GLY A 206 -14.81 24.33 0.48
CA GLY A 206 -15.31 23.70 1.70
C GLY A 206 -14.98 22.22 1.85
N HIS A 207 -14.09 21.68 1.01
CA HIS A 207 -13.63 20.30 1.10
C HIS A 207 -12.73 20.05 2.30
N ARG A 208 -12.68 18.78 2.71
CA ARG A 208 -11.83 18.32 3.80
C ARG A 208 -10.94 17.19 3.32
N ILE A 209 -9.64 17.30 3.61
CA ILE A 209 -8.58 16.55 2.96
C ILE A 209 -7.97 15.53 3.92
N LEU A 210 -7.80 14.27 3.45
CA LEU A 210 -6.83 13.31 3.98
C LEU A 210 -5.61 13.31 3.06
N LEU A 211 -4.44 13.61 3.60
CA LEU A 211 -3.20 13.58 2.85
C LEU A 211 -2.33 12.42 3.35
N PHE A 212 -1.99 11.52 2.45
CA PHE A 212 -1.16 10.35 2.71
C PHE A 212 0.20 10.47 2.06
N SER A 213 1.23 10.09 2.81
CA SER A 213 2.57 9.82 2.27
C SER A 213 3.17 8.57 2.93
N GLN A 214 3.98 7.83 2.17
CA GLN A 214 4.74 6.73 2.73
C GLN A 214 5.96 7.21 3.54
N PHE A 215 6.50 8.40 3.21
CA PHE A 215 7.65 8.98 3.86
C PHE A 215 7.21 9.89 5.02
N THR A 216 7.46 9.45 6.26
CA THR A 216 7.18 10.30 7.43
C THR A 216 8.02 11.58 7.42
N SER A 217 9.25 11.52 6.87
CA SER A 217 10.09 12.69 6.64
C SER A 217 9.48 13.67 5.63
N MET A 218 8.71 13.20 4.63
CA MET A 218 7.96 14.10 3.76
C MET A 218 6.78 14.76 4.47
N LEU A 219 6.08 14.02 5.30
CA LEU A 219 5.03 14.61 6.13
C LEU A 219 5.57 15.70 7.06
N GLU A 220 6.80 15.56 7.55
CA GLU A 220 7.45 16.60 8.35
C GLU A 220 7.74 17.87 7.55
N ILE A 221 8.17 17.73 6.29
CA ILE A 221 8.35 18.88 5.38
C ILE A 221 6.99 19.55 5.11
N ILE A 222 5.94 18.77 4.88
CA ILE A 222 4.59 19.28 4.69
C ILE A 222 4.10 20.01 5.94
N LYS A 223 4.35 19.49 7.13
CA LYS A 223 4.02 20.17 8.41
C LYS A 223 4.66 21.55 8.48
N GLN A 224 5.97 21.64 8.25
CA GLN A 224 6.69 22.92 8.24
C GLN A 224 6.14 23.90 7.19
N PHE A 225 5.73 23.40 6.03
CA PHE A 225 5.07 24.20 5.00
C PHE A 225 3.72 24.75 5.50
N LEU A 226 2.87 23.89 6.11
CA LEU A 226 1.56 24.27 6.63
C LEU A 226 1.67 25.27 7.79
N GLU A 227 2.62 25.08 8.69
CA GLU A 227 2.90 25.99 9.82
C GLU A 227 3.28 27.38 9.33
N ARG A 228 4.12 27.48 8.30
CA ARG A 228 4.48 28.77 7.66
C ARG A 228 3.29 29.47 7.02
N LYS A 229 2.28 28.70 6.57
CA LYS A 229 1.04 29.21 5.97
C LYS A 229 -0.07 29.44 7.01
N GLY A 230 0.13 29.08 8.27
CA GLY A 230 -0.88 29.18 9.33
C GLY A 230 -2.06 28.23 9.12
N ILE A 231 -1.86 27.10 8.43
CA ILE A 231 -2.90 26.10 8.17
C ILE A 231 -2.90 25.07 9.29
N GLU A 232 -4.04 24.92 9.96
CA GLU A 232 -4.24 23.89 10.99
C GLU A 232 -4.42 22.51 10.39
N TYR A 233 -3.81 21.50 11.02
CA TYR A 233 -3.87 20.11 10.59
C TYR A 233 -3.86 19.13 11.75
N PHE A 234 -4.45 17.95 11.54
CA PHE A 234 -4.20 16.78 12.37
C PHE A 234 -3.04 15.96 11.78
N TYR A 235 -2.29 15.29 12.64
CA TYR A 235 -1.17 14.45 12.23
C TYR A 235 -1.23 13.08 12.89
N LEU A 236 -1.07 12.01 12.08
CA LEU A 236 -1.10 10.63 12.56
C LEU A 236 -0.03 9.78 11.87
N ASP A 237 0.81 9.16 12.68
CA ASP A 237 1.80 8.18 12.22
C ASP A 237 1.85 6.93 13.10
N GLY A 238 2.87 6.08 12.90
CA GLY A 238 3.06 4.84 13.65
C GLY A 238 3.32 5.03 15.14
N THR A 239 3.77 6.21 15.57
CA THR A 239 4.12 6.52 16.97
C THR A 239 2.94 7.08 17.77
N THR A 240 1.89 7.53 17.08
CA THR A 240 0.69 8.11 17.71
C THR A 240 -0.01 7.08 18.60
N LYS A 241 -0.28 7.43 19.85
CA LYS A 241 -0.96 6.56 20.82
C LYS A 241 -2.39 6.25 20.39
N SER A 242 -2.91 5.08 20.79
CA SER A 242 -4.27 4.65 20.40
C SER A 242 -5.37 5.59 20.89
N GLU A 243 -5.23 6.15 22.07
CA GLU A 243 -6.19 7.09 22.67
C GLU A 243 -6.25 8.39 21.85
N ASP A 244 -5.07 8.97 21.55
CA ASP A 244 -4.95 10.21 20.77
C ASP A 244 -5.52 10.02 19.35
N ARG A 245 -5.35 8.82 18.76
CA ARG A 245 -5.94 8.48 17.45
C ARG A 245 -7.45 8.57 17.45
N VAL A 246 -8.08 8.01 18.49
CA VAL A 246 -9.56 7.99 18.61
C VAL A 246 -10.08 9.42 18.76
N GLU A 247 -9.42 10.23 19.57
CA GLU A 247 -9.83 11.62 19.82
C GLU A 247 -9.67 12.48 18.55
N MET A 248 -8.53 12.39 17.87
CA MET A 248 -8.29 13.10 16.58
C MET A 248 -9.32 12.73 15.52
N VAL A 249 -9.61 11.43 15.35
CA VAL A 249 -10.61 10.94 14.40
C VAL A 249 -12.01 11.46 14.73
N LYS A 250 -12.38 11.45 16.02
CA LYS A 250 -13.66 11.96 16.47
C LYS A 250 -13.78 13.47 16.20
N SER A 251 -12.79 14.25 16.59
CA SER A 251 -12.75 15.71 16.40
C SER A 251 -12.79 16.06 14.91
N PHE A 252 -12.00 15.35 14.09
CA PHE A 252 -12.03 15.55 12.64
C PHE A 252 -13.41 15.23 12.06
N ASN A 253 -14.04 14.11 12.36
CA ASN A 253 -15.37 13.77 11.85
C ASN A 253 -16.47 14.71 12.34
N GLN A 254 -16.29 15.38 13.47
CA GLN A 254 -17.22 16.41 13.97
C GLN A 254 -17.06 17.78 13.31
N GLY A 255 -16.12 17.91 12.38
CA GLY A 255 -15.94 19.15 11.60
C GLY A 255 -14.77 20.02 12.04
N THR A 256 -13.99 19.62 13.05
CA THR A 256 -12.79 20.33 13.47
C THR A 256 -11.67 20.11 12.44
N GLY A 257 -11.02 21.19 12.00
CA GLY A 257 -9.92 21.18 11.04
C GLY A 257 -10.34 20.74 9.64
N LYS A 258 -9.55 21.11 8.64
CA LYS A 258 -9.81 20.80 7.22
C LYS A 258 -8.82 19.79 6.63
N LEU A 259 -7.71 19.52 7.31
CA LEU A 259 -6.62 18.69 6.81
C LEU A 259 -6.17 17.65 7.85
N PHE A 260 -5.99 16.42 7.40
CA PHE A 260 -5.42 15.34 8.20
C PHE A 260 -4.23 14.72 7.46
N LEU A 261 -3.02 14.89 7.98
CA LEU A 261 -1.79 14.26 7.51
C LEU A 261 -1.63 12.88 8.11
N ILE A 262 -1.47 11.86 7.28
CA ILE A 262 -1.45 10.48 7.74
C ILE A 262 -0.30 9.73 7.05
N SER A 263 0.54 9.03 7.83
CA SER A 263 1.48 8.12 7.22
C SER A 263 0.74 6.92 6.60
N LEU A 264 1.11 6.52 5.40
CA LEU A 264 0.39 5.48 4.64
C LEU A 264 0.29 4.16 5.43
N LYS A 265 1.35 3.80 6.18
CA LYS A 265 1.34 2.61 7.05
C LYS A 265 0.37 2.72 8.23
N ALA A 266 0.25 3.90 8.84
CA ALA A 266 -0.67 4.11 9.95
C ALA A 266 -2.12 4.24 9.47
N GLY A 267 -2.35 4.76 8.26
CA GLY A 267 -3.65 4.82 7.62
C GLY A 267 -4.28 3.45 7.33
N GLY A 268 -3.48 2.40 7.25
CA GLY A 268 -3.95 1.02 7.09
C GLY A 268 -4.70 0.44 8.30
N THR A 269 -4.69 1.10 9.47
CA THR A 269 -5.28 0.59 10.71
C THR A 269 -6.66 1.18 10.98
N GLY A 270 -7.75 0.46 10.65
CA GLY A 270 -9.12 0.58 11.18
C GLY A 270 -9.78 1.97 11.36
N LEU A 271 -9.17 3.05 10.86
CA LEU A 271 -9.70 4.40 11.01
C LEU A 271 -10.99 4.60 10.22
N ASN A 272 -11.91 5.39 10.75
CA ASN A 272 -13.11 5.84 10.04
C ASN A 272 -13.09 7.37 9.91
N LEU A 273 -12.78 7.87 8.71
CA LEU A 273 -12.56 9.29 8.42
C LEU A 273 -13.55 9.82 7.37
N THR A 274 -14.82 9.44 7.52
CA THR A 274 -15.92 9.87 6.64
C THR A 274 -16.21 11.37 6.69
N GLY A 275 -15.58 12.09 7.58
CA GLY A 275 -15.61 13.55 7.59
C GLY A 275 -14.81 14.20 6.46
N ALA A 276 -13.97 13.46 5.72
CA ALA A 276 -13.27 13.93 4.54
C ALA A 276 -13.98 13.47 3.27
N ASP A 277 -13.92 14.28 2.24
CA ASP A 277 -14.41 13.99 0.88
C ASP A 277 -13.30 14.12 -0.18
N MET A 278 -12.10 14.50 0.21
CA MET A 278 -10.92 14.54 -0.65
C MET A 278 -9.77 13.74 -0.03
N VAL A 279 -9.11 12.91 -0.84
CA VAL A 279 -7.96 12.12 -0.47
C VAL A 279 -6.81 12.43 -1.43
N ILE A 280 -5.65 12.78 -0.88
CA ILE A 280 -4.44 13.06 -1.67
C ILE A 280 -3.38 12.03 -1.31
N HIS A 281 -2.93 11.25 -2.29
CA HIS A 281 -1.71 10.46 -2.20
C HIS A 281 -0.56 11.30 -2.74
N PHE A 282 0.31 11.77 -1.85
CA PHE A 282 1.42 12.64 -2.21
C PHE A 282 2.49 11.91 -3.03
N ASP A 283 2.67 10.63 -2.76
CA ASP A 283 3.59 9.74 -3.48
C ASP A 283 2.94 8.38 -3.74
N PRO A 284 3.18 7.76 -4.92
CA PRO A 284 2.61 6.46 -5.26
C PRO A 284 3.29 5.35 -4.46
N TRP A 285 2.51 4.35 -4.06
CA TRP A 285 3.01 3.14 -3.41
C TRP A 285 3.07 1.97 -4.40
N TRP A 286 4.01 1.07 -4.20
CA TRP A 286 4.16 -0.12 -5.05
C TRP A 286 2.92 -1.02 -5.10
N ASN A 287 2.17 -1.10 -3.99
CA ASN A 287 0.96 -1.91 -3.90
C ASN A 287 -0.28 -1.01 -3.92
N PRO A 288 -1.06 -0.99 -5.03
CA PRO A 288 -2.26 -0.16 -5.15
C PRO A 288 -3.32 -0.49 -4.09
N ALA A 289 -3.39 -1.75 -3.62
CA ALA A 289 -4.34 -2.14 -2.59
C ALA A 289 -4.15 -1.39 -1.26
N VAL A 290 -2.92 -0.99 -0.93
CA VAL A 290 -2.64 -0.19 0.28
C VAL A 290 -3.15 1.24 0.12
N GLU A 291 -3.02 1.83 -1.07
CA GLU A 291 -3.58 3.15 -1.38
C GLU A 291 -5.11 3.10 -1.37
N ASP A 292 -5.71 2.07 -1.98
CA ASP A 292 -7.14 1.86 -1.98
C ASP A 292 -7.68 1.70 -0.55
N GLN A 293 -6.98 0.93 0.30
CA GLN A 293 -7.32 0.77 1.71
C GLN A 293 -7.24 2.10 2.47
N ALA A 294 -6.24 2.95 2.18
CA ALA A 294 -6.12 4.28 2.77
C ALA A 294 -7.26 5.21 2.30
N SER A 295 -7.56 5.24 1.00
CA SER A 295 -8.67 6.02 0.44
C SER A 295 -10.03 5.57 0.98
N ASP A 296 -10.17 4.28 1.26
CA ASP A 296 -11.37 3.68 1.85
C ASP A 296 -11.63 4.09 3.31
N ARG A 297 -10.73 4.85 3.93
CA ARG A 297 -10.99 5.51 5.22
C ARG A 297 -11.99 6.66 5.10
N ALA A 298 -11.97 7.37 3.97
CA ALA A 298 -12.97 8.39 3.62
C ALA A 298 -14.19 7.78 2.93
N HIS A 299 -13.97 6.84 1.99
CA HIS A 299 -15.01 6.20 1.21
C HIS A 299 -15.57 4.95 1.93
N ARG A 300 -16.39 5.17 2.96
CA ARG A 300 -16.94 4.13 3.83
C ARG A 300 -18.39 4.41 4.18
N ILE A 301 -19.10 3.41 4.73
CA ILE A 301 -20.47 3.58 5.25
C ILE A 301 -20.53 4.79 6.19
N GLY A 302 -21.43 5.71 5.88
CA GLY A 302 -21.57 6.99 6.57
C GLY A 302 -21.03 8.19 5.79
N GLN A 303 -20.32 7.96 4.66
CA GLN A 303 -19.96 9.01 3.71
C GLN A 303 -21.20 9.52 2.98
N LYS A 304 -21.33 10.85 2.88
CA LYS A 304 -22.46 11.52 2.23
C LYS A 304 -22.10 12.23 0.92
N ASN A 305 -20.80 12.46 0.71
CA ASN A 305 -20.27 13.19 -0.42
C ASN A 305 -19.52 12.25 -1.38
N VAL A 306 -19.42 12.64 -2.64
CA VAL A 306 -18.50 12.02 -3.60
C VAL A 306 -17.06 12.16 -3.05
N VAL A 307 -16.31 11.07 -3.05
CA VAL A 307 -14.92 11.09 -2.58
C VAL A 307 -13.99 11.23 -3.77
N GLN A 308 -13.24 12.33 -3.81
CA GLN A 308 -12.20 12.57 -4.81
C GLN A 308 -10.85 12.04 -4.30
N VAL A 309 -10.24 11.14 -5.05
CA VAL A 309 -8.91 10.60 -4.75
C VAL A 309 -7.92 11.11 -5.78
N MET A 310 -6.97 11.93 -5.35
CA MET A 310 -5.94 12.52 -6.19
C MET A 310 -4.59 11.84 -5.92
N LYS A 311 -3.91 11.41 -6.97
CA LYS A 311 -2.57 10.82 -6.91
C LYS A 311 -1.58 11.76 -7.57
N LEU A 312 -0.67 12.34 -6.78
CA LEU A 312 0.37 13.25 -7.29
C LEU A 312 1.49 12.43 -7.90
N ILE A 313 1.69 12.56 -9.19
CA ILE A 313 2.69 11.80 -9.96
C ILE A 313 3.62 12.77 -10.67
N THR A 314 4.91 12.67 -10.40
CA THR A 314 5.93 13.48 -11.05
C THR A 314 6.19 12.95 -12.47
N GLN A 315 5.89 13.77 -13.48
CA GLN A 315 5.97 13.41 -14.89
C GLN A 315 7.40 13.08 -15.33
N GLY A 316 7.54 12.08 -16.22
CA GLY A 316 8.83 11.68 -16.77
C GLY A 316 9.79 11.10 -15.72
N THR A 317 9.28 10.42 -14.72
CA THR A 317 10.09 9.86 -13.64
C THR A 317 9.72 8.42 -13.30
N ILE A 318 10.46 7.86 -12.34
CA ILE A 318 10.13 6.55 -11.75
C ILE A 318 8.69 6.47 -11.24
N GLU A 319 8.07 7.59 -10.83
CA GLU A 319 6.70 7.58 -10.34
C GLU A 319 5.68 7.33 -11.45
N ASP A 320 5.89 7.85 -12.66
CA ASP A 320 5.06 7.51 -13.83
C ASP A 320 5.08 6.01 -14.09
N LYS A 321 6.25 5.41 -14.08
CA LYS A 321 6.41 3.97 -14.32
C LYS A 321 5.76 3.13 -13.23
N ILE A 322 5.89 3.54 -11.96
CA ILE A 322 5.20 2.88 -10.84
C ILE A 322 3.69 2.96 -11.03
N PHE A 323 3.17 4.12 -11.43
CA PHE A 323 1.74 4.32 -11.67
C PHE A 323 1.23 3.45 -12.83
N GLU A 324 1.96 3.37 -13.94
CA GLU A 324 1.62 2.49 -15.07
C GLU A 324 1.60 1.00 -14.65
N LEU A 325 2.58 0.57 -13.87
CA LEU A 325 2.62 -0.78 -13.33
C LEU A 325 1.43 -1.06 -12.38
N GLN A 326 1.03 -0.07 -11.57
CA GLN A 326 -0.17 -0.19 -10.74
C GLN A 326 -1.44 -0.37 -11.60
N GLN A 327 -1.58 0.39 -12.70
CA GLN A 327 -2.74 0.27 -13.59
C GLN A 327 -2.80 -1.11 -14.27
N LYS A 328 -1.69 -1.56 -14.86
CA LYS A 328 -1.59 -2.92 -15.42
C LYS A 328 -2.00 -3.98 -14.39
N LYS A 329 -1.56 -3.82 -13.14
CA LYS A 329 -1.91 -4.75 -12.06
C LYS A 329 -3.40 -4.69 -11.69
N LYS A 330 -4.02 -3.50 -11.64
CA LYS A 330 -5.47 -3.36 -11.41
C LYS A 330 -6.28 -4.06 -12.50
N GLU A 331 -5.92 -3.86 -13.77
CA GLU A 331 -6.56 -4.49 -14.92
C GLU A 331 -6.45 -6.03 -14.86
N MET A 332 -5.28 -6.55 -14.48
CA MET A 332 -5.08 -7.99 -14.28
C MET A 332 -5.91 -8.56 -13.14
N ILE A 333 -6.05 -7.84 -12.03
CA ILE A 333 -6.86 -8.27 -10.88
C ILE A 333 -8.36 -8.26 -11.24
N ASP A 334 -8.80 -7.30 -12.02
CA ASP A 334 -10.21 -7.18 -12.43
C ASP A 334 -10.59 -8.19 -13.53
N SER A 335 -9.65 -8.55 -14.41
CA SER A 335 -9.88 -9.54 -15.49
C SER A 335 -9.82 -10.99 -15.02
N VAL A 336 -9.08 -11.27 -13.97
CA VAL A 336 -8.91 -12.63 -13.41
C VAL A 336 -8.80 -12.49 -11.90
N ILE A 337 -9.48 -13.36 -11.13
CA ILE A 337 -9.14 -13.57 -9.72
C ILE A 337 -7.74 -14.20 -9.70
N GLN A 338 -6.73 -13.40 -10.01
CA GLN A 338 -5.34 -13.83 -9.96
C GLN A 338 -4.64 -13.23 -8.76
N PRO A 339 -3.77 -14.01 -8.13
CA PRO A 339 -2.99 -13.61 -6.98
C PRO A 339 -2.11 -12.41 -7.32
N GLY A 340 -2.30 -11.32 -6.61
CA GLY A 340 -1.46 -10.15 -6.77
C GLY A 340 -0.03 -10.40 -6.31
N GLU A 341 0.94 -10.02 -7.12
CA GLU A 341 2.35 -10.12 -6.82
C GLU A 341 2.91 -8.81 -6.24
N THR A 342 3.89 -8.87 -5.32
CA THR A 342 4.68 -7.68 -4.97
C THR A 342 5.52 -7.30 -6.17
N LEU A 343 5.39 -6.05 -6.59
CA LEU A 343 6.04 -5.51 -7.78
C LEU A 343 7.56 -5.75 -7.82
N LEU A 344 8.25 -5.69 -6.69
CA LEU A 344 9.72 -5.70 -6.69
C LEU A 344 10.36 -7.07 -6.47
N SER A 345 9.75 -7.94 -5.67
CA SER A 345 10.35 -9.25 -5.39
C SER A 345 10.17 -10.27 -6.53
N LYS A 346 9.36 -9.93 -7.52
CA LYS A 346 9.05 -10.80 -8.66
C LYS A 346 9.19 -10.10 -10.03
N MET A 347 9.62 -8.85 -10.05
CA MET A 347 10.01 -8.22 -11.30
C MET A 347 11.21 -8.95 -11.89
N SER A 348 11.13 -9.24 -13.17
CA SER A 348 12.25 -9.73 -13.93
C SER A 348 13.36 -8.66 -14.01
N GLU A 349 14.58 -9.09 -14.30
CA GLU A 349 15.68 -8.16 -14.51
C GLU A 349 15.36 -7.12 -15.58
N SER A 350 14.68 -7.51 -16.68
CA SER A 350 14.24 -6.61 -17.74
C SER A 350 13.23 -5.56 -17.25
N GLU A 351 12.23 -5.95 -16.45
CA GLU A 351 11.24 -5.00 -15.92
C GLU A 351 11.86 -4.01 -14.93
N ILE A 352 12.86 -4.43 -14.15
CA ILE A 352 13.59 -3.52 -13.26
C ILE A 352 14.46 -2.55 -14.07
N LEU A 353 15.14 -3.01 -15.10
CA LEU A 353 15.92 -2.13 -15.96
C LEU A 353 15.03 -1.10 -16.67
N GLU A 354 13.82 -1.50 -17.09
CA GLU A 354 12.83 -0.61 -17.68
C GLU A 354 12.41 0.52 -16.74
N LEU A 355 12.39 0.31 -15.41
CA LEU A 355 12.11 1.38 -14.44
C LEU A 355 13.16 2.51 -14.45
N PHE A 356 14.37 2.23 -14.90
CA PHE A 356 15.42 3.23 -15.01
C PHE A 356 15.51 3.84 -16.42
N GLU A 357 14.82 3.30 -17.42
CA GLU A 357 14.77 3.87 -18.77
C GLU A 357 13.79 5.04 -18.80
N LEU A 358 14.25 6.22 -19.13
CA LEU A 358 13.45 7.44 -19.37
C LEU A 358 13.58 7.85 -20.82
#